data_0fdda6e71558478269798fbff492bed7
#
_entry.id   0fdda6e71558478269798fbff492bed7
#
_cell.length_a   1.000
_cell.length_b   1.000
_cell.length_c   1.000
_cell.angle_alpha   90.00
_cell.angle_beta   90.00
_cell.angle_gamma   90.00
#
_symmetry.space_group_name_H-M   'P 1'
#
loop_
_entity.id
_entity.type
_entity.pdbx_description
1 polymer ?
#
loop_
_entity_poly.entity_id
_entity_poly.type
_entity_poly.pdbx_seq_one_letter_code
_entity_poly.pdbx_strand_id
1 'polypeptide(L)'
;LHEPYRRQRQMCIRDSLRTMSYESKNVTKGHLDRFYEDFDSVKNRKWDGFIITGAPVEKMEFENVDYWDELREIMDWSETNVTSTMHICWGAQAGLYYRYGVQKFDLPQKLSGIYEHHTFHKRTPLVRGFDDVFYVPHSRYTGVSKEDIVNNEHLEIVAESDVAGPYLIIGDGGKNIFVTGHPEYDVLTLDQEYHRDLGKGLNPQIPVNYYPDNDPEKKPVKKWRCHANTLYANWLNYYVYQLTPYKWD
;
A
#
# COMPACT_ATOMS: atom_id res chain seq x y z
N LEU A 1 8.20 -35.31 2.91
CA LEU A 1 6.86 -34.82 2.51
C LEU A 1 6.18 -33.91 3.54
N HIS A 2 6.74 -33.75 4.77
CA HIS A 2 6.13 -32.95 5.85
C HIS A 2 6.80 -31.60 6.12
N GLU A 3 8.01 -31.38 5.64
CA GLU A 3 8.78 -30.15 5.86
C GLU A 3 8.18 -28.88 5.18
N PRO A 4 7.72 -28.94 3.91
CA PRO A 4 7.13 -27.76 3.27
C PRO A 4 5.87 -27.25 3.98
N TYR A 5 5.05 -28.17 4.53
CA TYR A 5 3.82 -27.81 5.24
C TYR A 5 4.06 -27.16 6.61
N ARG A 6 5.13 -27.53 7.32
CA ARG A 6 5.51 -26.87 8.58
C ARG A 6 5.96 -25.44 8.34
N ARG A 7 6.72 -25.16 7.27
CA ARG A 7 7.19 -23.82 6.93
C ARG A 7 6.06 -22.90 6.49
N GLN A 8 5.12 -23.41 5.71
CA GLN A 8 3.93 -22.66 5.30
C GLN A 8 3.08 -22.21 6.51
N ARG A 9 3.07 -22.98 7.61
CA ARG A 9 2.40 -22.60 8.87
C ARG A 9 3.16 -21.54 9.66
N GLN A 10 4.47 -21.44 9.54
CA GLN A 10 5.28 -20.41 10.20
C GLN A 10 5.16 -19.04 9.52
N MET A 11 4.75 -18.99 8.25
CA MET A 11 4.49 -17.75 7.52
C MET A 11 3.23 -16.97 7.99
N CYS A 12 2.48 -17.49 8.95
CA CYS A 12 1.25 -16.85 9.45
C CYS A 12 1.45 -15.98 10.70
N ILE A 13 2.70 -15.73 11.14
CA ILE A 13 2.97 -14.80 12.24
C ILE A 13 2.92 -13.39 11.68
N ARG A 14 1.98 -12.59 12.19
CA ARG A 14 1.82 -11.19 11.83
C ARG A 14 1.85 -10.34 13.07
N ASP A 15 2.82 -9.44 13.13
CA ASP A 15 2.93 -8.41 14.15
C ASP A 15 2.52 -7.06 13.57
N SER A 16 1.93 -6.20 14.38
CA SER A 16 1.56 -4.84 13.97
C SER A 16 2.46 -3.85 14.69
N LEU A 17 3.13 -2.99 13.90
CA LEU A 17 3.98 -1.92 14.43
C LEU A 17 3.21 -0.60 14.48
N ARG A 18 3.53 0.21 15.50
CA ARG A 18 3.13 1.61 15.57
C ARG A 18 4.36 2.52 15.65
N THR A 19 4.22 3.73 15.17
CA THR A 19 5.17 4.80 15.44
C THR A 19 5.02 5.29 16.87
N MET A 20 6.14 5.51 17.56
CA MET A 20 6.19 5.99 18.95
C MET A 20 6.19 7.51 19.06
N SER A 21 6.69 8.19 18.02
CA SER A 21 6.76 9.65 17.94
C SER A 21 5.40 10.32 17.73
N TYR A 22 4.32 9.53 17.49
CA TYR A 22 2.97 10.04 17.29
C TYR A 22 1.96 9.38 18.24
N GLU A 23 1.26 10.19 19.05
CA GLU A 23 0.11 9.73 19.83
C GLU A 23 -1.18 9.75 19.01
N SER A 24 -1.78 8.58 18.81
CA SER A 24 -3.04 8.44 18.06
C SER A 24 -4.17 9.17 18.80
N LYS A 25 -4.84 10.10 18.10
CA LYS A 25 -6.00 10.84 18.63
C LYS A 25 -7.30 10.00 18.69
N ASN A 26 -7.33 8.88 17.97
CA ASN A 26 -8.57 8.12 17.72
C ASN A 26 -8.55 6.71 18.33
N VAL A 27 -7.45 6.26 18.91
CA VAL A 27 -7.30 4.90 19.49
C VAL A 27 -6.81 5.01 20.92
N THR A 28 -7.44 4.27 21.83
CA THR A 28 -7.04 4.29 23.23
C THR A 28 -5.67 3.65 23.43
N LYS A 29 -4.84 4.20 24.32
CA LYS A 29 -3.50 3.71 24.62
C LYS A 29 -3.50 2.22 24.99
N GLY A 30 -4.46 1.74 25.77
CA GLY A 30 -4.58 0.34 26.15
C GLY A 30 -4.87 -0.62 24.97
N HIS A 31 -5.52 -0.15 23.89
CA HIS A 31 -5.68 -0.94 22.68
C HIS A 31 -4.36 -1.05 21.91
N LEU A 32 -3.64 0.08 21.77
CA LEU A 32 -2.35 0.11 21.09
C LEU A 32 -1.34 -0.81 21.79
N ASP A 33 -1.20 -0.70 23.12
CA ASP A 33 -0.26 -1.51 23.92
C ASP A 33 -0.56 -3.02 23.86
N ARG A 34 -1.79 -3.40 23.55
CA ARG A 34 -2.20 -4.82 23.48
C ARG A 34 -1.98 -5.46 22.11
N PHE A 35 -2.06 -4.68 21.04
CA PHE A 35 -2.11 -5.21 19.66
C PHE A 35 -0.96 -4.73 18.77
N TYR A 36 -0.14 -3.79 19.26
CA TYR A 36 0.95 -3.22 18.48
C TYR A 36 2.26 -3.32 19.24
N GLU A 37 3.31 -3.66 18.53
CA GLU A 37 4.68 -3.61 19.02
C GLU A 37 5.34 -2.26 18.69
N ASP A 38 6.29 -1.85 19.51
CA ASP A 38 7.11 -0.67 19.24
C ASP A 38 8.30 -1.07 18.37
N PHE A 39 8.80 -0.15 17.54
CA PHE A 39 9.91 -0.42 16.63
C PHE A 39 11.17 -0.95 17.38
N ASP A 40 11.47 -0.41 18.54
CA ASP A 40 12.60 -0.84 19.37
C ASP A 40 12.55 -2.32 19.77
N SER A 41 11.37 -2.89 19.91
CA SER A 41 11.18 -4.31 20.27
C SER A 41 11.47 -5.26 19.10
N VAL A 42 11.37 -4.78 17.87
CA VAL A 42 11.47 -5.60 16.64
C VAL A 42 12.73 -5.36 15.82
N LYS A 43 13.42 -4.24 16.01
CA LYS A 43 14.54 -3.78 15.16
C LYS A 43 15.74 -4.75 15.10
N ASN A 44 15.91 -5.61 16.10
CA ASN A 44 16.98 -6.61 16.15
C ASN A 44 16.62 -7.94 15.48
N ARG A 45 15.39 -8.06 14.94
CA ARG A 45 14.89 -9.27 14.29
C ARG A 45 14.96 -9.13 12.77
N LYS A 46 14.97 -10.27 12.06
CA LYS A 46 14.79 -10.34 10.60
C LYS A 46 13.35 -10.74 10.31
N TRP A 47 12.83 -10.22 9.22
CA TRP A 47 11.45 -10.41 8.79
C TRP A 47 11.37 -10.80 7.33
N ASP A 48 10.42 -11.65 6.99
CA ASP A 48 10.24 -12.10 5.61
C ASP A 48 9.57 -11.00 4.75
N GLY A 49 8.56 -10.33 5.28
CA GLY A 49 7.83 -9.27 4.60
C GLY A 49 7.39 -8.16 5.55
N PHE A 50 7.30 -6.94 5.03
CA PHE A 50 6.85 -5.77 5.78
C PHE A 50 5.86 -4.94 4.96
N ILE A 51 4.83 -4.38 5.60
CA ILE A 51 3.87 -3.51 4.93
C ILE A 51 3.85 -2.16 5.64
N ILE A 52 4.10 -1.08 4.88
CA ILE A 52 3.93 0.30 5.32
C ILE A 52 2.62 0.81 4.73
N THR A 53 1.63 1.09 5.58
CA THR A 53 0.30 1.50 5.16
C THR A 53 0.19 3.01 4.93
N GLY A 54 -0.94 3.44 4.35
CA GLY A 54 -1.26 4.85 4.18
C GLY A 54 -1.59 5.57 5.48
N ALA A 55 -1.51 6.90 5.43
CA ALA A 55 -1.89 7.80 6.51
C ALA A 55 -2.59 9.05 5.95
N PRO A 56 -3.52 9.69 6.72
CA PRO A 56 -4.29 10.84 6.24
C PRO A 56 -3.50 12.16 6.36
N VAL A 57 -2.24 12.16 5.95
CA VAL A 57 -1.29 13.30 6.01
C VAL A 57 -0.77 13.70 4.63
N GLU A 58 -1.39 13.25 3.56
CA GLU A 58 -0.91 13.37 2.18
C GLU A 58 -0.74 14.83 1.69
N LYS A 59 -1.49 15.79 2.26
CA LYS A 59 -1.36 17.22 1.94
C LYS A 59 -0.21 17.93 2.65
N MET A 60 0.42 17.28 3.61
CA MET A 60 1.60 17.80 4.29
C MET A 60 2.86 17.46 3.49
N GLU A 61 3.85 18.34 3.52
CA GLU A 61 5.19 17.95 3.09
C GLU A 61 5.69 16.82 3.99
N PHE A 62 6.48 15.89 3.44
CA PHE A 62 6.90 14.71 4.18
C PHE A 62 7.67 15.07 5.45
N GLU A 63 8.56 16.07 5.37
CA GLU A 63 9.38 16.56 6.48
C GLU A 63 8.55 17.21 7.60
N ASN A 64 7.31 17.62 7.32
CA ASN A 64 6.40 18.22 8.30
C ASN A 64 5.50 17.18 9.00
N VAL A 65 5.65 15.89 8.68
CA VAL A 65 4.90 14.82 9.34
C VAL A 65 5.58 14.47 10.65
N ASP A 66 4.86 14.51 11.77
CA ASP A 66 5.39 14.36 13.13
C ASP A 66 6.28 13.12 13.34
N TYR A 67 6.00 12.02 12.63
CA TYR A 67 6.74 10.76 12.71
C TYR A 67 7.65 10.51 11.50
N TRP A 68 7.98 11.53 10.72
CA TRP A 68 8.78 11.36 9.50
C TRP A 68 10.17 10.79 9.75
N ASP A 69 10.87 11.29 10.75
CA ASP A 69 12.22 10.81 11.08
C ASP A 69 12.21 9.33 11.53
N GLU A 70 11.24 8.94 12.37
CA GLU A 70 11.04 7.54 12.76
C GLU A 70 10.69 6.65 11.55
N LEU A 71 9.83 7.13 10.65
CA LEU A 71 9.47 6.39 9.43
C LEU A 71 10.69 6.19 8.52
N ARG A 72 11.57 7.18 8.40
CA ARG A 72 12.83 7.05 7.66
C ARG A 72 13.73 6.00 8.28
N GLU A 73 13.89 6.00 9.60
CA GLU A 73 14.66 4.98 10.32
C GLU A 73 14.09 3.57 10.09
N ILE A 74 12.77 3.42 10.12
CA ILE A 74 12.09 2.15 9.82
C ILE A 74 12.31 1.74 8.36
N MET A 75 12.23 2.65 7.41
CA MET A 75 12.52 2.36 6.02
C MET A 75 13.97 1.93 5.82
N ASP A 76 14.95 2.62 6.41
CA ASP A 76 16.36 2.24 6.34
C ASP A 76 16.63 0.87 6.99
N TRP A 77 16.04 0.62 8.15
CA TRP A 77 16.09 -0.68 8.80
C TRP A 77 15.52 -1.78 7.91
N SER A 78 14.43 -1.53 7.18
CA SER A 78 13.82 -2.52 6.33
C SER A 78 14.72 -3.01 5.20
N GLU A 79 15.69 -2.19 4.75
CA GLU A 79 16.65 -2.58 3.70
C GLU A 79 17.50 -3.79 4.09
N THR A 80 17.88 -3.86 5.35
CA THR A 80 18.77 -4.92 5.82
C THR A 80 18.05 -6.00 6.62
N ASN A 81 16.85 -5.71 7.13
CA ASN A 81 16.14 -6.58 8.07
C ASN A 81 14.88 -7.24 7.51
N VAL A 82 14.43 -6.84 6.33
CA VAL A 82 13.22 -7.38 5.70
C VAL A 82 13.55 -7.90 4.30
N THR A 83 12.97 -9.01 3.87
CA THR A 83 13.21 -9.53 2.52
C THR A 83 12.54 -8.68 1.46
N SER A 84 11.25 -8.34 1.62
CA SER A 84 10.53 -7.44 0.71
C SER A 84 9.56 -6.57 1.49
N THR A 85 9.52 -5.27 1.16
CA THR A 85 8.63 -4.28 1.77
C THR A 85 7.58 -3.82 0.77
N MET A 86 6.29 -3.88 1.14
CA MET A 86 5.19 -3.32 0.37
C MET A 86 4.72 -2.01 1.00
N HIS A 87 4.69 -0.96 0.20
CA HIS A 87 4.25 0.37 0.58
C HIS A 87 2.89 0.66 -0.04
N ILE A 88 1.89 1.13 0.73
CA ILE A 88 0.51 1.32 0.26
C ILE A 88 0.09 2.79 0.42
N CYS A 89 -0.53 3.34 -0.63
CA CYS A 89 -1.10 4.70 -0.69
C CYS A 89 -0.07 5.79 -0.32
N TRP A 90 -0.31 6.56 0.75
CA TRP A 90 0.65 7.55 1.24
C TRP A 90 2.00 6.91 1.61
N GLY A 91 2.01 5.70 2.18
CA GLY A 91 3.24 4.95 2.41
C GLY A 91 4.03 4.68 1.13
N ALA A 92 3.34 4.45 0.00
CA ALA A 92 4.00 4.32 -1.30
C ALA A 92 4.61 5.64 -1.77
N GLN A 93 3.91 6.76 -1.60
CA GLN A 93 4.45 8.09 -1.92
C GLN A 93 5.66 8.42 -1.04
N ALA A 94 5.59 8.15 0.25
CA ALA A 94 6.68 8.37 1.20
C ALA A 94 7.93 7.54 0.87
N GLY A 95 7.75 6.26 0.54
CA GLY A 95 8.86 5.39 0.16
C GLY A 95 9.47 5.76 -1.19
N LEU A 96 8.67 6.09 -2.20
CA LEU A 96 9.12 6.57 -3.50
C LEU A 96 9.91 7.88 -3.37
N TYR A 97 9.40 8.82 -2.57
CA TYR A 97 10.10 10.08 -2.30
C TYR A 97 11.43 9.86 -1.58
N TYR A 98 11.40 9.16 -0.45
CA TYR A 98 12.57 9.02 0.41
C TYR A 98 13.71 8.26 -0.27
N ARG A 99 13.39 7.17 -0.99
CA ARG A 99 14.41 6.28 -1.57
C ARG A 99 14.85 6.67 -2.96
N TYR A 100 13.94 7.22 -3.76
CA TYR A 100 14.18 7.41 -5.19
C TYR A 100 14.00 8.86 -5.64
N GLY A 101 13.65 9.78 -4.72
CA GLY A 101 13.46 11.19 -5.04
C GLY A 101 12.22 11.51 -5.88
N VAL A 102 11.29 10.54 -6.03
CA VAL A 102 10.07 10.72 -6.81
C VAL A 102 9.15 11.72 -6.12
N GLN A 103 8.80 12.80 -6.82
CA GLN A 103 8.00 13.86 -6.25
C GLN A 103 6.50 13.51 -6.23
N LYS A 104 5.81 13.96 -5.18
CA LYS A 104 4.35 14.00 -5.16
C LYS A 104 3.86 15.34 -5.70
N PHE A 105 2.62 15.37 -6.19
CA PHE A 105 1.95 16.59 -6.62
C PHE A 105 0.48 16.56 -6.19
N ASP A 106 -0.11 17.74 -5.99
CA ASP A 106 -1.52 17.87 -5.67
C ASP A 106 -2.40 17.60 -6.89
N LEU A 107 -3.45 16.80 -6.68
CA LEU A 107 -4.49 16.60 -7.69
C LEU A 107 -5.49 17.77 -7.65
N PRO A 108 -6.07 18.16 -8.79
CA PRO A 108 -7.06 19.25 -8.86
C PRO A 108 -8.28 19.00 -7.97
N GLN A 109 -8.60 17.73 -7.73
CA GLN A 109 -9.68 17.28 -6.86
C GLN A 109 -9.34 15.91 -6.26
N LYS A 110 -10.06 15.52 -5.20
CA LYS A 110 -9.91 14.17 -4.60
C LYS A 110 -10.17 13.10 -5.64
N LEU A 111 -9.21 12.22 -5.86
CA LEU A 111 -9.39 11.01 -6.62
C LEU A 111 -10.07 9.98 -5.71
N SER A 112 -11.39 9.81 -5.84
CA SER A 112 -12.18 8.89 -5.03
C SER A 112 -13.04 8.01 -5.93
N GLY A 113 -12.91 6.69 -5.81
CA GLY A 113 -13.69 5.75 -6.62
C GLY A 113 -12.92 4.51 -7.02
N ILE A 114 -13.50 3.81 -7.99
CA ILE A 114 -12.96 2.58 -8.59
C ILE A 114 -12.51 2.89 -10.01
N TYR A 115 -11.20 2.79 -10.23
CA TYR A 115 -10.60 3.12 -11.51
C TYR A 115 -10.12 1.89 -12.23
N GLU A 116 -10.20 1.94 -13.55
CA GLU A 116 -9.68 0.93 -14.45
C GLU A 116 -8.16 1.06 -14.54
N HIS A 117 -7.49 -0.08 -14.52
CA HIS A 117 -6.05 -0.21 -14.64
C HIS A 117 -5.69 -1.28 -15.65
N HIS A 118 -4.50 -1.17 -16.23
CA HIS A 118 -3.95 -2.17 -17.14
C HIS A 118 -2.51 -2.52 -16.75
N THR A 119 -2.09 -3.75 -17.12
CA THR A 119 -0.74 -4.24 -16.89
C THR A 119 0.12 -4.08 -18.14
N PHE A 120 1.37 -3.64 -17.99
CA PHE A 120 2.33 -3.56 -19.10
C PHE A 120 3.13 -4.84 -19.28
N HIS A 121 3.51 -5.50 -18.18
CA HIS A 121 4.46 -6.60 -18.15
C HIS A 121 3.81 -7.88 -17.59
N LYS A 122 3.06 -8.59 -18.45
CA LYS A 122 2.37 -9.85 -18.10
C LYS A 122 3.29 -10.95 -17.55
N ARG A 123 4.60 -10.85 -17.76
CA ARG A 123 5.59 -11.82 -17.25
C ARG A 123 6.08 -11.50 -15.84
N THR A 124 5.82 -10.31 -15.34
CA THR A 124 6.21 -9.91 -13.98
C THR A 124 5.44 -10.75 -12.95
N PRO A 125 6.14 -11.47 -12.04
CA PRO A 125 5.47 -12.34 -11.08
C PRO A 125 4.39 -11.66 -10.25
N LEU A 126 4.55 -10.36 -9.94
CA LEU A 126 3.62 -9.58 -9.14
C LEU A 126 2.19 -9.54 -9.73
N VAL A 127 2.07 -9.51 -11.04
CA VAL A 127 0.78 -9.43 -11.78
C VAL A 127 0.39 -10.75 -12.45
N ARG A 128 1.06 -11.86 -12.11
CA ARG A 128 0.70 -13.18 -12.65
C ARG A 128 -0.73 -13.53 -12.29
N GLY A 129 -1.54 -13.84 -13.31
CA GLY A 129 -2.95 -14.16 -13.15
C GLY A 129 -3.88 -12.94 -13.10
N PHE A 130 -3.36 -11.73 -13.34
CA PHE A 130 -4.20 -10.57 -13.58
C PHE A 130 -4.82 -10.63 -14.97
N ASP A 131 -6.03 -10.09 -15.08
CA ASP A 131 -6.63 -9.76 -16.37
C ASP A 131 -5.88 -8.60 -17.02
N ASP A 132 -6.06 -8.40 -18.33
CA ASP A 132 -5.46 -7.28 -19.06
C ASP A 132 -5.93 -5.93 -18.51
N VAL A 133 -7.19 -5.92 -18.05
CA VAL A 133 -7.88 -4.78 -17.45
C VAL A 133 -8.46 -5.21 -16.10
N PHE A 134 -8.26 -4.40 -15.08
CA PHE A 134 -8.76 -4.66 -13.73
C PHE A 134 -9.09 -3.37 -12.99
N TYR A 135 -9.78 -3.49 -11.86
CA TYR A 135 -10.29 -2.35 -11.11
C TYR A 135 -9.63 -2.21 -9.76
N VAL A 136 -9.32 -0.96 -9.37
CA VAL A 136 -8.67 -0.64 -8.08
C VAL A 136 -9.36 0.54 -7.41
N PRO A 137 -9.62 0.47 -6.09
CA PRO A 137 -10.06 1.61 -5.30
C PRO A 137 -8.93 2.63 -5.13
N HIS A 138 -9.29 3.91 -5.23
CA HIS A 138 -8.45 5.04 -4.86
C HIS A 138 -9.21 6.01 -3.97
N SER A 139 -8.50 6.63 -3.02
CA SER A 139 -8.98 7.75 -2.19
C SER A 139 -7.80 8.61 -1.79
N ARG A 140 -7.47 9.62 -2.58
CA ARG A 140 -6.29 10.47 -2.37
C ARG A 140 -6.42 11.85 -3.02
N TYR A 141 -5.69 12.82 -2.47
CA TYR A 141 -5.58 14.19 -2.99
C TYR A 141 -4.27 14.44 -3.74
N THR A 142 -3.33 13.48 -3.72
CA THR A 142 -2.01 13.62 -4.32
C THR A 142 -1.71 12.48 -5.29
N GLY A 143 -0.84 12.74 -6.25
CA GLY A 143 -0.26 11.78 -7.18
C GLY A 143 1.26 11.71 -7.04
N VAL A 144 1.88 10.76 -7.77
CA VAL A 144 3.34 10.65 -7.91
C VAL A 144 3.75 10.94 -9.34
N SER A 145 4.91 11.57 -9.51
CA SER A 145 5.47 11.90 -10.82
C SER A 145 5.80 10.63 -11.60
N LYS A 146 5.07 10.37 -12.68
CA LYS A 146 5.35 9.27 -13.60
C LYS A 146 6.71 9.47 -14.30
N GLU A 147 7.04 10.71 -14.62
CA GLU A 147 8.30 11.06 -15.27
C GLU A 147 9.49 10.69 -14.39
N ASP A 148 9.45 11.03 -13.10
CA ASP A 148 10.51 10.67 -12.15
C ASP A 148 10.68 9.15 -12.04
N ILE A 149 9.56 8.41 -12.04
CA ILE A 149 9.59 6.94 -11.96
C ILE A 149 10.23 6.34 -13.21
N VAL A 150 9.83 6.79 -14.40
CA VAL A 150 10.33 6.26 -15.69
C VAL A 150 11.81 6.60 -15.90
N ASN A 151 12.25 7.75 -15.40
CA ASN A 151 13.65 8.18 -15.52
C ASN A 151 14.59 7.53 -14.47
N ASN A 152 14.05 6.75 -13.53
CA ASN A 152 14.83 6.09 -12.49
C ASN A 152 15.07 4.61 -12.84
N GLU A 153 16.34 4.24 -13.05
CA GLU A 153 16.74 2.88 -13.44
C GLU A 153 16.43 1.77 -12.40
N HIS A 154 16.17 2.17 -11.16
CA HIS A 154 15.79 1.26 -10.06
C HIS A 154 14.29 0.99 -9.99
N LEU A 155 13.45 1.70 -10.76
CA LEU A 155 12.01 1.63 -10.70
C LEU A 155 11.41 1.09 -12.01
N GLU A 156 10.38 0.25 -11.87
CA GLU A 156 9.60 -0.30 -12.99
C GLU A 156 8.10 -0.11 -12.71
N ILE A 157 7.38 0.58 -13.63
CA ILE A 157 5.91 0.63 -13.57
C ILE A 157 5.36 -0.67 -14.17
N VAL A 158 4.65 -1.46 -13.37
CA VAL A 158 4.07 -2.75 -13.77
C VAL A 158 2.60 -2.62 -14.18
N ALA A 159 1.87 -1.70 -13.53
CA ALA A 159 0.48 -1.42 -13.86
C ALA A 159 0.15 0.05 -13.60
N GLU A 160 -0.71 0.62 -14.44
CA GLU A 160 -1.20 2.00 -14.29
C GLU A 160 -2.64 2.15 -14.77
N SER A 161 -3.19 3.31 -14.50
CA SER A 161 -4.49 3.80 -15.00
C SER A 161 -4.27 5.07 -15.79
N ASP A 162 -5.00 5.26 -16.89
CA ASP A 162 -4.99 6.51 -17.67
C ASP A 162 -5.47 7.70 -16.84
N VAL A 163 -6.32 7.45 -15.84
CA VAL A 163 -6.92 8.47 -14.97
C VAL A 163 -6.20 8.58 -13.63
N ALA A 164 -5.90 7.45 -13.00
CA ALA A 164 -5.31 7.41 -11.66
C ALA A 164 -3.76 7.39 -11.67
N GLY A 165 -3.13 7.25 -12.84
CA GLY A 165 -1.67 7.22 -12.99
C GLY A 165 -1.03 5.90 -12.55
N PRO A 166 0.28 5.89 -12.24
CA PRO A 166 1.02 4.71 -11.83
C PRO A 166 0.38 4.04 -10.61
N TYR A 167 0.19 2.72 -10.66
CA TYR A 167 -0.45 1.95 -9.59
C TYR A 167 0.49 0.98 -8.91
N LEU A 168 1.09 0.06 -9.66
CA LEU A 168 2.09 -0.88 -9.15
C LEU A 168 3.46 -0.52 -9.69
N ILE A 169 4.37 -0.24 -8.78
CA ILE A 169 5.77 0.07 -9.09
C ILE A 169 6.65 -0.92 -8.31
N ILE A 170 7.63 -1.49 -8.99
CA ILE A 170 8.66 -2.35 -8.39
C ILE A 170 9.95 -1.54 -8.28
N GLY A 171 10.53 -1.51 -7.08
CA GLY A 171 11.84 -0.93 -6.79
C GLY A 171 12.86 -2.01 -6.44
N ASP A 172 14.08 -1.85 -6.95
CA ASP A 172 15.24 -2.72 -6.69
C ASP A 172 14.92 -4.21 -6.84
N GLY A 173 14.28 -4.57 -7.97
CA GLY A 173 13.98 -5.95 -8.32
C GLY A 173 12.97 -6.65 -7.41
N GLY A 174 12.18 -5.89 -6.64
CA GLY A 174 11.14 -6.41 -5.74
C GLY A 174 11.49 -6.31 -4.26
N LYS A 175 12.62 -5.69 -3.93
CA LYS A 175 12.94 -5.30 -2.56
C LYS A 175 11.89 -4.36 -2.00
N ASN A 176 11.46 -3.41 -2.82
CA ASN A 176 10.40 -2.46 -2.51
C ASN A 176 9.26 -2.59 -3.55
N ILE A 177 8.04 -2.73 -3.08
CA ILE A 177 6.83 -2.75 -3.90
C ILE A 177 5.97 -1.54 -3.49
N PHE A 178 5.57 -0.73 -4.47
CA PHE A 178 4.75 0.46 -4.22
C PHE A 178 3.38 0.30 -4.86
N VAL A 179 2.35 0.50 -4.05
CA VAL A 179 0.93 0.35 -4.43
C VAL A 179 0.24 1.68 -4.13
N THR A 180 -0.04 2.50 -5.13
CA THR A 180 -0.60 3.86 -4.94
C THR A 180 -2.10 3.88 -4.69
N GLY A 181 -2.81 2.76 -4.92
CA GLY A 181 -4.23 2.56 -4.63
C GLY A 181 -4.45 1.78 -3.35
N HIS A 182 -5.70 1.35 -3.14
CA HIS A 182 -6.15 0.67 -1.94
C HIS A 182 -6.75 -0.72 -2.23
N PRO A 183 -5.94 -1.73 -2.64
CA PRO A 183 -6.46 -3.07 -2.89
C PRO A 183 -7.09 -3.70 -1.63
N GLU A 184 -6.66 -3.26 -0.43
CA GLU A 184 -7.13 -3.75 0.87
C GLU A 184 -8.54 -3.28 1.26
N TYR A 185 -9.08 -2.25 0.61
CA TYR A 185 -10.35 -1.65 1.01
C TYR A 185 -11.50 -2.66 1.06
N ASP A 186 -12.28 -2.58 2.15
CA ASP A 186 -13.56 -3.25 2.22
C ASP A 186 -14.59 -2.58 1.28
N VAL A 187 -15.68 -3.30 1.01
CA VAL A 187 -16.72 -2.82 0.10
C VAL A 187 -17.36 -1.50 0.58
N LEU A 188 -17.41 -1.24 1.87
CA LEU A 188 -18.05 -0.06 2.46
C LEU A 188 -17.06 1.08 2.78
N THR A 189 -15.75 0.91 2.56
CA THR A 189 -14.76 1.91 3.00
C THR A 189 -14.96 3.26 2.31
N LEU A 190 -15.14 3.29 0.98
CA LEU A 190 -15.38 4.54 0.25
C LEU A 190 -16.76 5.14 0.57
N ASP A 191 -17.75 4.32 0.87
CA ASP A 191 -19.08 4.76 1.33
C ASP A 191 -18.98 5.50 2.67
N GLN A 192 -18.25 4.92 3.62
CA GLN A 192 -18.01 5.53 4.93
C GLN A 192 -17.23 6.83 4.83
N GLU A 193 -16.23 6.89 3.94
CA GLU A 193 -15.47 8.12 3.67
C GLU A 193 -16.36 9.20 3.07
N TYR A 194 -17.19 8.85 2.08
CA TYR A 194 -18.11 9.76 1.40
C TYR A 194 -19.11 10.37 2.38
N HIS A 195 -19.81 9.54 3.16
CA HIS A 195 -20.79 10.00 4.15
C HIS A 195 -20.14 10.80 5.30
N ARG A 196 -18.95 10.40 5.75
CA ARG A 196 -18.18 11.17 6.73
C ARG A 196 -17.86 12.58 6.22
N ASP A 197 -17.43 12.69 4.98
CA ASP A 197 -17.03 13.95 4.37
C ASP A 197 -18.27 14.84 4.08
N LEU A 198 -19.41 14.25 3.70
CA LEU A 198 -20.71 14.92 3.64
C LEU A 198 -21.13 15.47 5.01
N GLY A 199 -21.03 14.65 6.06
CA GLY A 199 -21.36 15.06 7.43
C GLY A 199 -20.50 16.19 7.97
N LYS A 200 -19.29 16.38 7.42
CA LYS A 200 -18.41 17.52 7.72
C LYS A 200 -18.67 18.75 6.85
N GLY A 201 -19.63 18.71 5.94
CA GLY A 201 -19.94 19.82 5.02
C GLY A 201 -18.88 20.05 3.93
N LEU A 202 -18.05 19.05 3.62
CA LEU A 202 -16.96 19.16 2.63
C LEU A 202 -17.43 19.03 1.19
N ASN A 203 -18.72 18.76 0.95
CA ASN A 203 -19.33 18.58 -0.38
C ASN A 203 -18.50 17.63 -1.30
N PRO A 204 -18.20 16.39 -0.87
CA PRO A 204 -17.40 15.46 -1.66
C PRO A 204 -18.13 15.04 -2.93
N GLN A 205 -17.37 14.75 -3.98
CA GLN A 205 -17.93 14.09 -5.17
C GLN A 205 -18.30 12.64 -4.85
N ILE A 206 -19.36 12.14 -5.51
CA ILE A 206 -19.72 10.73 -5.45
C ILE A 206 -18.53 9.89 -5.96
N PRO A 207 -18.09 8.86 -5.22
CA PRO A 207 -16.99 8.00 -5.67
C PRO A 207 -17.25 7.38 -7.04
N VAL A 208 -16.34 7.59 -7.98
CA VAL A 208 -16.48 7.19 -9.40
C VAL A 208 -16.60 5.66 -9.52
N ASN A 209 -17.54 5.18 -10.36
CA ASN A 209 -17.75 3.74 -10.66
C ASN A 209 -17.99 2.83 -9.43
N TYR A 210 -18.34 3.41 -8.29
CA TYR A 210 -18.46 2.69 -7.03
C TYR A 210 -19.90 2.25 -6.74
N TYR A 211 -20.86 3.17 -6.84
CA TYR A 211 -22.27 2.84 -6.71
C TYR A 211 -22.89 2.45 -8.06
N PRO A 212 -23.82 1.49 -8.08
CA PRO A 212 -24.64 1.23 -9.28
C PRO A 212 -25.33 2.52 -9.74
N ASP A 213 -25.27 2.82 -11.01
CA ASP A 213 -25.87 4.00 -11.67
C ASP A 213 -25.43 5.35 -11.02
N ASN A 214 -24.28 5.38 -10.33
CA ASN A 214 -23.79 6.53 -9.54
C ASN A 214 -24.78 7.03 -8.46
N ASP A 215 -25.64 6.15 -7.96
CA ASP A 215 -26.67 6.46 -6.98
C ASP A 215 -26.17 6.05 -5.56
N PRO A 216 -25.84 7.01 -4.66
CA PRO A 216 -25.31 6.71 -3.33
C PRO A 216 -26.35 6.06 -2.38
N GLU A 217 -27.62 6.03 -2.75
CA GLU A 217 -28.65 5.27 -2.03
C GLU A 217 -28.59 3.76 -2.32
N LYS A 218 -27.86 3.38 -3.38
CA LYS A 218 -27.71 1.98 -3.76
C LYS A 218 -26.48 1.36 -3.09
N LYS A 219 -26.60 0.08 -2.75
CA LYS A 219 -25.51 -0.67 -2.13
C LYS A 219 -24.33 -0.82 -3.10
N PRO A 220 -23.09 -0.48 -2.68
CA PRO A 220 -21.92 -0.57 -3.52
C PRO A 220 -21.56 -2.03 -3.88
N VAL A 221 -20.88 -2.21 -5.02
CA VAL A 221 -20.48 -3.52 -5.54
C VAL A 221 -18.97 -3.65 -5.57
N LYS A 222 -18.42 -4.66 -4.88
CA LYS A 222 -16.97 -4.92 -4.85
C LYS A 222 -16.50 -5.57 -6.15
N LYS A 223 -15.71 -4.85 -6.96
CA LYS A 223 -15.18 -5.28 -8.27
C LYS A 223 -13.68 -5.60 -8.28
N TRP A 224 -12.95 -5.42 -7.17
CA TRP A 224 -11.49 -5.53 -7.08
C TRP A 224 -10.96 -6.70 -6.25
N ARG A 225 -11.83 -7.53 -5.67
CA ARG A 225 -11.44 -8.60 -4.73
C ARG A 225 -10.44 -9.59 -5.31
N CYS A 226 -10.67 -10.08 -6.53
CA CYS A 226 -9.84 -11.12 -7.12
C CYS A 226 -8.41 -10.61 -7.35
N HIS A 227 -8.26 -9.44 -7.97
CA HIS A 227 -6.96 -8.83 -8.26
C HIS A 227 -6.23 -8.42 -6.97
N ALA A 228 -6.95 -7.89 -5.97
CA ALA A 228 -6.38 -7.59 -4.67
C ALA A 228 -5.80 -8.85 -3.99
N ASN A 229 -6.57 -9.93 -3.92
CA ASN A 229 -6.11 -11.19 -3.35
C ASN A 229 -4.92 -11.77 -4.13
N THR A 230 -4.96 -11.70 -5.47
CA THR A 230 -3.88 -12.17 -6.34
C THR A 230 -2.60 -11.35 -6.13
N LEU A 231 -2.71 -10.02 -5.99
CA LEU A 231 -1.57 -9.15 -5.69
C LEU A 231 -0.84 -9.57 -4.41
N TYR A 232 -1.58 -9.70 -3.31
CA TYR A 232 -0.98 -10.13 -2.04
C TYR A 232 -0.43 -11.55 -2.09
N ALA A 233 -1.14 -12.47 -2.74
CA ALA A 233 -0.66 -13.84 -2.90
C ALA A 233 0.62 -13.91 -3.73
N ASN A 234 0.71 -13.15 -4.82
CA ASN A 234 1.91 -13.07 -5.66
C ASN A 234 3.07 -12.43 -4.92
N TRP A 235 2.85 -11.31 -4.21
CA TRP A 235 3.88 -10.68 -3.40
C TRP A 235 4.41 -11.65 -2.34
N LEU A 236 3.54 -12.25 -1.55
CA LEU A 236 3.93 -13.21 -0.51
C LEU A 236 4.68 -14.41 -1.09
N ASN A 237 4.24 -14.96 -2.23
CA ASN A 237 4.87 -16.11 -2.82
C ASN A 237 6.21 -15.79 -3.50
N TYR A 238 6.24 -14.78 -4.38
CA TYR A 238 7.40 -14.56 -5.25
C TYR A 238 8.44 -13.59 -4.68
N TYR A 239 8.04 -12.64 -3.84
CA TYR A 239 8.94 -11.61 -3.31
C TYR A 239 9.25 -11.76 -1.82
N VAL A 240 8.39 -12.48 -1.08
CA VAL A 240 8.62 -12.78 0.32
C VAL A 240 9.12 -14.20 0.47
N TYR A 241 8.25 -15.20 0.22
CA TYR A 241 8.56 -16.60 0.52
C TYR A 241 9.74 -17.14 -0.29
N GLN A 242 9.78 -16.93 -1.62
CA GLN A 242 10.82 -17.49 -2.47
C GLN A 242 12.17 -16.78 -2.33
N LEU A 243 12.19 -15.50 -1.89
CA LEU A 243 13.41 -14.72 -1.74
C LEU A 243 13.96 -14.72 -0.31
N THR A 244 13.17 -15.10 0.69
CA THR A 244 13.67 -15.19 2.07
C THR A 244 14.76 -16.28 2.15
N PRO A 245 15.98 -15.94 2.63
CA PRO A 245 17.06 -16.90 2.76
C PRO A 245 16.79 -17.86 3.91
N TYR A 246 16.45 -19.09 3.61
CA TYR A 246 16.32 -20.15 4.62
C TYR A 246 17.66 -20.86 4.81
N LYS A 247 18.11 -20.97 6.06
CA LYS A 247 19.18 -21.90 6.41
C LYS A 247 18.55 -23.29 6.57
N TRP A 248 19.11 -24.27 5.91
CA TRP A 248 18.83 -25.68 6.11
C TRP A 248 19.79 -26.12 7.23
N ASP A 249 19.30 -26.24 8.46
CA ASP A 249 20.02 -26.88 9.57
C ASP A 249 19.86 -28.39 9.45
#